data_2a82b41b22ed2514fb05938b945fab91
#
_entry.id   2a82b41b22ed2514fb05938b945fab91
#
_cell.length_a   1.000
_cell.length_b   1.000
_cell.length_c   1.000
_cell.angle_alpha   90.00
_cell.angle_beta   90.00
_cell.angle_gamma   90.00
#
_symmetry.space_group_name_H-M   'P 1'
#
loop_
_entity.id
_entity.type
_entity.pdbx_description
1 polymer ?
#
loop_
_entity_poly.entity_id
_entity_poly.type
_entity_poly.pdbx_seq_one_letter_code
_entity_poly.pdbx_strand_id
1 'polypeptide(L)'
;MGTLFGTDGVRGLANEKLTAPLALKLGAAAARVLVDHDGKGNRRPTAVVGRDPRVSGEMLTAALAAGMASQGVDVYNVGILPTPAVAYLTDAFGADMGVMISASHNPMPDNGIKFFAEGGHKLDDVVEDEIEALMEELPLQGPTGAAIGRIIDESEDALDRYLSHLRRAVPTPLDGIRVVVDCANGAAYKAAPAAYRNAGAEVIAIHDRPDAFNINEGVLSLIHI
;
A
#
# COMPACT_ATOMS: atom_id res chain seq x y z
N MET A 1 15.43 17.49 -7.03
CA MET A 1 14.05 17.18 -6.57
C MET A 1 13.29 16.78 -7.81
N GLY A 2 12.85 15.55 -7.89
CA GLY A 2 12.12 15.01 -9.03
C GLY A 2 10.81 15.77 -9.29
N THR A 3 10.24 15.58 -10.46
CA THR A 3 8.98 16.25 -10.85
C THR A 3 7.75 15.40 -10.54
N LEU A 4 7.94 14.11 -10.27
CA LEU A 4 6.85 13.13 -10.11
C LEU A 4 6.52 12.86 -8.64
N PHE A 5 7.55 12.61 -7.81
CA PHE A 5 7.36 12.38 -6.38
C PHE A 5 7.12 13.68 -5.61
N GLY A 6 6.05 13.70 -4.83
CA GLY A 6 5.78 14.73 -3.83
C GLY A 6 6.03 14.20 -2.41
N THR A 7 5.71 14.99 -1.39
CA THR A 7 5.88 14.63 0.03
C THR A 7 5.23 13.28 0.42
N ASP A 8 4.17 12.90 -0.29
CA ASP A 8 3.36 11.69 -0.03
C ASP A 8 3.36 10.71 -1.21
N GLY A 9 4.46 10.62 -1.93
CA GLY A 9 4.58 9.79 -3.12
C GLY A 9 4.01 10.44 -4.38
N VAL A 10 3.69 9.64 -5.39
CA VAL A 10 3.13 10.08 -6.67
C VAL A 10 1.62 10.16 -6.56
N ARG A 11 1.02 11.34 -6.68
CA ARG A 11 -0.44 11.55 -6.59
C ARG A 11 -1.00 12.24 -7.83
N GLY A 12 -2.26 11.94 -8.15
CA GLY A 12 -2.98 12.64 -9.20
C GLY A 12 -4.33 12.02 -9.53
N LEU A 13 -5.04 12.66 -10.46
CA LEU A 13 -6.29 12.15 -10.99
C LEU A 13 -6.03 10.80 -11.68
N ALA A 14 -6.70 9.77 -11.20
CA ALA A 14 -6.51 8.42 -11.72
C ALA A 14 -6.95 8.32 -13.20
N ASN A 15 -6.20 7.58 -13.97
CA ASN A 15 -6.34 7.38 -15.41
C ASN A 15 -6.18 8.65 -16.28
N GLU A 16 -5.71 9.75 -15.68
CA GLU A 16 -5.30 10.98 -16.39
C GLU A 16 -3.82 11.27 -16.10
N LYS A 17 -3.47 11.61 -14.86
CA LYS A 17 -2.09 11.80 -14.40
C LYS A 17 -1.49 10.49 -13.89
N LEU A 18 -2.23 9.79 -13.03
CA LEU A 18 -1.81 8.50 -12.47
C LEU A 18 -2.41 7.37 -13.30
N THR A 19 -1.71 6.96 -14.35
CA THR A 19 -2.18 5.98 -15.33
C THR A 19 -1.60 4.58 -15.07
N ALA A 20 -2.22 3.54 -15.64
CA ALA A 20 -1.68 2.18 -15.60
C ALA A 20 -0.28 2.06 -16.21
N PRO A 21 0.05 2.67 -17.37
CA PRO A 21 1.41 2.70 -17.88
C PRO A 21 2.41 3.36 -16.94
N LEU A 22 2.02 4.45 -16.25
CA LEU A 22 2.88 5.09 -15.25
C LEU A 22 3.12 4.17 -14.05
N ALA A 23 2.08 3.53 -13.52
CA ALA A 23 2.19 2.58 -12.41
C ALA A 23 3.09 1.38 -12.74
N LEU A 24 2.98 0.84 -13.97
CA LEU A 24 3.84 -0.23 -14.46
C LEU A 24 5.32 0.23 -14.50
N LYS A 25 5.58 1.41 -15.04
CA LYS A 25 6.93 2.00 -15.09
C LYS A 25 7.50 2.21 -13.68
N LEU A 26 6.71 2.79 -12.78
CA LEU A 26 7.09 2.99 -11.38
C LEU A 26 7.44 1.66 -10.70
N GLY A 27 6.60 0.63 -10.90
CA GLY A 27 6.86 -0.70 -10.34
C GLY A 27 8.16 -1.31 -10.85
N ALA A 28 8.44 -1.21 -12.15
CA ALA A 28 9.67 -1.74 -12.74
C ALA A 28 10.91 -0.98 -12.25
N ALA A 29 10.86 0.36 -12.23
CA ALA A 29 11.97 1.20 -11.79
C ALA A 29 12.26 1.02 -10.28
N ALA A 30 11.21 1.05 -9.44
CA ALA A 30 11.36 0.85 -8.00
C ALA A 30 11.92 -0.54 -7.66
N ALA A 31 11.45 -1.58 -8.35
CA ALA A 31 11.98 -2.94 -8.19
C ALA A 31 13.49 -2.98 -8.46
N ARG A 32 13.96 -2.30 -9.50
CA ARG A 32 15.38 -2.28 -9.87
C ARG A 32 16.22 -1.52 -8.86
N VAL A 33 15.80 -0.31 -8.50
CA VAL A 33 16.52 0.54 -7.54
C VAL A 33 16.59 -0.11 -6.17
N LEU A 34 15.47 -0.55 -5.61
CA LEU A 34 15.40 -1.05 -4.23
C LEU A 34 16.04 -2.43 -4.06
N VAL A 35 16.06 -3.27 -5.10
CA VAL A 35 16.73 -4.58 -5.05
C VAL A 35 18.24 -4.45 -5.19
N ASP A 36 18.74 -3.55 -6.05
CA ASP A 36 20.18 -3.39 -6.29
C ASP A 36 20.89 -2.76 -5.09
N HIS A 37 20.21 -1.93 -4.27
CA HIS A 37 20.80 -1.30 -3.09
C HIS A 37 21.14 -2.27 -1.94
N ASP A 38 20.47 -3.41 -1.84
CA ASP A 38 20.59 -4.25 -0.64
C ASP A 38 21.58 -5.39 -0.75
N GLY A 39 22.09 -5.72 -1.94
CA GLY A 39 23.15 -6.74 -2.12
C GLY A 39 22.89 -8.09 -1.44
N LYS A 40 21.63 -8.42 -1.12
CA LYS A 40 21.22 -9.54 -0.26
C LYS A 40 21.24 -10.91 -0.95
N GLY A 41 22.38 -11.28 -1.51
CA GLY A 41 22.63 -12.68 -1.82
C GLY A 41 21.63 -13.34 -2.79
N ASN A 42 21.49 -14.68 -2.73
CA ASN A 42 20.66 -15.49 -3.65
C ASN A 42 19.15 -15.52 -3.33
N ARG A 43 18.63 -14.63 -2.46
CA ARG A 43 17.20 -14.58 -2.14
C ARG A 43 16.45 -13.82 -3.24
N ARG A 44 15.29 -14.35 -3.66
CA ARG A 44 14.39 -13.62 -4.55
C ARG A 44 13.84 -12.38 -3.83
N PRO A 45 13.91 -11.21 -4.43
CA PRO A 45 13.36 -9.99 -3.81
C PRO A 45 11.84 -10.06 -3.74
N THR A 46 11.30 -9.40 -2.72
CA THR A 46 9.87 -9.41 -2.42
C THR A 46 9.33 -8.02 -2.16
N ALA A 47 8.06 -7.79 -2.51
CA ALA A 47 7.35 -6.55 -2.25
C ALA A 47 5.98 -6.82 -1.62
N VAL A 48 5.54 -5.95 -0.72
CA VAL A 48 4.16 -5.92 -0.19
C VAL A 48 3.40 -4.80 -0.87
N VAL A 49 2.22 -5.09 -1.43
CA VAL A 49 1.38 -4.07 -2.09
C VAL A 49 -0.02 -4.10 -1.47
N GLY A 50 -0.43 -2.98 -0.89
CA GLY A 50 -1.78 -2.78 -0.38
C GLY A 50 -2.43 -1.54 -0.98
N ARG A 51 -3.75 -1.41 -0.83
CA ARG A 51 -4.51 -0.31 -1.39
C ARG A 51 -5.66 0.13 -0.50
N ASP A 52 -6.22 1.30 -0.81
CA ASP A 52 -7.54 1.70 -0.34
C ASP A 52 -8.65 1.15 -1.27
N PRO A 53 -9.95 1.36 -0.93
CA PRO A 53 -11.04 0.77 -1.71
C PRO A 53 -11.39 1.49 -3.01
N ARG A 54 -10.69 2.56 -3.44
CA ARG A 54 -10.97 3.27 -4.70
C ARG A 54 -10.98 2.32 -5.88
N VAL A 55 -11.93 2.51 -6.81
CA VAL A 55 -12.05 1.69 -8.02
C VAL A 55 -10.74 1.66 -8.83
N SER A 56 -10.02 2.77 -8.90
CA SER A 56 -8.73 2.87 -9.61
C SER A 56 -7.62 2.06 -8.94
N GLY A 57 -7.77 1.69 -7.66
CA GLY A 57 -6.78 0.92 -6.90
C GLY A 57 -6.48 -0.44 -7.51
N GLU A 58 -7.49 -1.14 -8.04
CA GLU A 58 -7.30 -2.46 -8.68
C GLU A 58 -6.43 -2.36 -9.93
N MET A 59 -6.75 -1.42 -10.82
CA MET A 59 -5.99 -1.17 -12.04
C MET A 59 -4.54 -0.80 -11.73
N LEU A 60 -4.34 0.12 -10.78
CA LEU A 60 -3.00 0.59 -10.39
C LEU A 60 -2.18 -0.52 -9.71
N THR A 61 -2.81 -1.33 -8.84
CA THR A 61 -2.17 -2.48 -8.21
C THR A 61 -1.70 -3.50 -9.26
N ALA A 62 -2.58 -3.85 -10.20
CA ALA A 62 -2.25 -4.83 -11.24
C ALA A 62 -1.09 -4.36 -12.11
N ALA A 63 -1.10 -3.09 -12.53
CA ALA A 63 -0.05 -2.50 -13.36
C ALA A 63 1.29 -2.41 -12.63
N LEU A 64 1.29 -1.91 -11.39
CA LEU A 64 2.48 -1.79 -10.56
C LEU A 64 3.09 -3.18 -10.26
N ALA A 65 2.26 -4.14 -9.85
CA ALA A 65 2.70 -5.50 -9.55
C ALA A 65 3.29 -6.19 -10.80
N ALA A 66 2.69 -5.98 -11.98
CA ALA A 66 3.24 -6.48 -13.24
C ALA A 66 4.61 -5.87 -13.54
N GLY A 67 4.79 -4.56 -13.29
CA GLY A 67 6.08 -3.89 -13.40
C GLY A 67 7.14 -4.52 -12.50
N MET A 68 6.83 -4.71 -11.21
CA MET A 68 7.74 -5.35 -10.25
C MET A 68 8.08 -6.80 -10.63
N ALA A 69 7.06 -7.58 -10.96
CA ALA A 69 7.24 -8.99 -11.34
C ALA A 69 8.09 -9.13 -12.61
N SER A 70 7.99 -8.18 -13.55
CA SER A 70 8.82 -8.16 -14.75
C SER A 70 10.32 -7.99 -14.45
N GLN A 71 10.66 -7.46 -13.28
CA GLN A 71 12.03 -7.31 -12.80
C GLN A 71 12.45 -8.41 -11.81
N GLY A 72 11.63 -9.46 -11.66
CA GLY A 72 11.96 -10.63 -10.84
C GLY A 72 11.55 -10.55 -9.37
N VAL A 73 10.77 -9.54 -8.98
CA VAL A 73 10.26 -9.36 -7.62
C VAL A 73 8.99 -10.18 -7.41
N ASP A 74 8.93 -11.00 -6.36
CA ASP A 74 7.68 -11.62 -5.92
C ASP A 74 6.84 -10.58 -5.15
N VAL A 75 5.59 -10.39 -5.57
CA VAL A 75 4.68 -9.37 -5.03
C VAL A 75 3.59 -10.02 -4.18
N TYR A 76 3.54 -9.68 -2.91
CA TYR A 76 2.47 -10.04 -1.98
C TYR A 76 1.37 -8.97 -2.01
N ASN A 77 0.25 -9.28 -2.66
CA ASN A 77 -0.93 -8.42 -2.66
C ASN A 77 -1.71 -8.64 -1.36
N VAL A 78 -1.67 -7.66 -0.48
CA VAL A 78 -2.34 -7.70 0.84
C VAL A 78 -3.75 -7.09 0.82
N GLY A 79 -4.27 -6.74 -0.35
CA GLY A 79 -5.63 -6.26 -0.52
C GLY A 79 -5.88 -4.86 0.04
N ILE A 80 -7.09 -4.67 0.60
CA ILE A 80 -7.50 -3.38 1.16
C ILE A 80 -7.12 -3.32 2.64
N LEU A 81 -6.06 -2.56 2.94
CA LEU A 81 -5.54 -2.34 4.29
C LEU A 81 -5.05 -0.89 4.45
N PRO A 82 -5.08 -0.34 5.68
CA PRO A 82 -4.59 1.02 5.93
C PRO A 82 -3.06 1.12 5.79
N THR A 83 -2.58 2.31 5.47
CA THR A 83 -1.15 2.60 5.28
C THR A 83 -0.23 2.02 6.37
N PRO A 84 -0.52 2.15 7.68
CA PRO A 84 0.33 1.55 8.71
C PRO A 84 0.35 0.02 8.70
N ALA A 85 -0.71 -0.63 8.19
CA ALA A 85 -0.70 -2.07 8.01
C ALA A 85 0.26 -2.50 6.90
N VAL A 86 0.29 -1.76 5.79
CA VAL A 86 1.23 -2.04 4.70
C VAL A 86 2.67 -1.87 5.17
N ALA A 87 2.98 -0.77 5.88
CA ALA A 87 4.30 -0.55 6.47
C ALA A 87 4.71 -1.69 7.44
N TYR A 88 3.83 -2.07 8.36
CA TYR A 88 4.07 -3.19 9.27
C TYR A 88 4.28 -4.52 8.53
N LEU A 89 3.46 -4.82 7.54
CA LEU A 89 3.56 -6.08 6.80
C LEU A 89 4.82 -6.14 5.94
N THR A 90 5.34 -5.00 5.48
CA THR A 90 6.64 -4.93 4.80
C THR A 90 7.75 -5.47 5.72
N ASP A 91 7.79 -5.03 6.98
CA ASP A 91 8.72 -5.55 7.99
C ASP A 91 8.41 -7.02 8.36
N ALA A 92 7.15 -7.33 8.65
CA ALA A 92 6.74 -8.64 9.14
C ALA A 92 6.94 -9.78 8.13
N PHE A 93 6.89 -9.50 6.83
CA PHE A 93 7.23 -10.46 5.76
C PHE A 93 8.73 -10.46 5.41
N GLY A 94 9.52 -9.54 5.99
CA GLY A 94 10.91 -9.32 5.59
C GLY A 94 11.02 -8.93 4.12
N ALA A 95 10.06 -8.15 3.64
CA ALA A 95 10.02 -7.70 2.26
C ALA A 95 11.02 -6.56 2.02
N ASP A 96 11.58 -6.52 0.83
CA ASP A 96 12.57 -5.50 0.44
C ASP A 96 11.92 -4.14 0.21
N MET A 97 10.62 -4.13 -0.07
CA MET A 97 9.85 -2.90 -0.24
C MET A 97 8.37 -3.09 0.09
N GLY A 98 7.71 -1.98 0.42
CA GLY A 98 6.26 -1.89 0.53
C GLY A 98 5.68 -0.82 -0.37
N VAL A 99 4.43 -0.99 -0.80
CA VAL A 99 3.72 0.03 -1.58
C VAL A 99 2.29 0.18 -1.10
N MET A 100 1.90 1.41 -0.82
CA MET A 100 0.51 1.78 -0.55
C MET A 100 -0.07 2.53 -1.74
N ILE A 101 -1.19 2.03 -2.26
CA ILE A 101 -1.96 2.69 -3.33
C ILE A 101 -3.16 3.38 -2.70
N SER A 102 -3.03 4.70 -2.50
CA SER A 102 -4.04 5.54 -1.87
C SER A 102 -3.71 7.02 -2.04
N ALA A 103 -4.75 7.86 -2.13
CA ALA A 103 -4.61 9.30 -2.02
C ALA A 103 -5.14 9.84 -0.66
N SER A 104 -5.18 8.99 0.38
CA SER A 104 -5.61 9.40 1.73
C SER A 104 -7.02 10.00 1.72
N HIS A 105 -7.15 11.25 2.19
CA HIS A 105 -8.42 11.98 2.30
C HIS A 105 -8.86 12.73 1.02
N ASN A 106 -8.09 12.62 -0.07
CA ASN A 106 -8.47 13.24 -1.34
C ASN A 106 -9.82 12.71 -1.85
N PRO A 107 -10.53 13.46 -2.71
CA PRO A 107 -11.73 12.97 -3.38
C PRO A 107 -11.52 11.66 -4.13
N MET A 108 -12.60 10.90 -4.32
CA MET A 108 -12.57 9.54 -4.89
C MET A 108 -11.83 9.44 -6.25
N PRO A 109 -11.92 10.39 -7.19
CA PRO A 109 -11.25 10.30 -8.48
C PRO A 109 -9.71 10.32 -8.41
N ASP A 110 -9.14 10.86 -7.32
CA ASP A 110 -7.70 10.87 -7.11
C ASP A 110 -7.20 9.50 -6.64
N ASN A 111 -5.92 9.22 -6.89
CA ASN A 111 -5.20 8.13 -6.24
C ASN A 111 -3.72 8.50 -6.06
N GLY A 112 -2.96 7.62 -5.41
CA GLY A 112 -1.53 7.82 -5.15
C GLY A 112 -0.79 6.51 -5.04
N ILE A 113 0.52 6.56 -5.23
CA ILE A 113 1.43 5.43 -5.03
C ILE A 113 2.54 5.91 -4.11
N LYS A 114 2.66 5.31 -2.93
CA LYS A 114 3.67 5.61 -1.93
C LYS A 114 4.51 4.38 -1.65
N PHE A 115 5.82 4.53 -1.74
CA PHE A 115 6.77 3.46 -1.46
C PHE A 115 7.26 3.51 -0.02
N PHE A 116 7.61 2.34 0.49
CA PHE A 116 8.32 2.11 1.74
C PHE A 116 9.57 1.29 1.44
N ALA A 117 10.67 1.66 2.08
CA ALA A 117 11.88 0.85 2.14
C ALA A 117 11.66 -0.39 3.02
N GLU A 118 12.64 -1.28 3.06
CA GLU A 118 12.74 -2.39 4.01
C GLU A 118 12.44 -1.92 5.44
N GLY A 119 11.78 -2.77 6.24
CA GLY A 119 11.32 -2.40 7.58
C GLY A 119 10.10 -1.47 7.62
N GLY A 120 9.50 -1.15 6.45
CA GLY A 120 8.31 -0.29 6.36
C GLY A 120 8.58 1.20 6.59
N HIS A 121 9.83 1.63 6.47
CA HIS A 121 10.24 3.03 6.63
C HIS A 121 9.88 3.87 5.40
N LYS A 122 9.72 5.19 5.60
CA LYS A 122 9.56 6.12 4.47
C LYS A 122 10.79 6.00 3.56
N LEU A 123 10.55 6.03 2.25
CA LEU A 123 11.63 6.08 1.26
C LEU A 123 12.38 7.42 1.36
N ASP A 124 13.70 7.39 1.20
CA ASP A 124 14.52 8.60 1.16
C ASP A 124 14.33 9.33 -0.17
N ASP A 125 14.34 10.65 -0.14
CA ASP A 125 14.13 11.50 -1.33
C ASP A 125 15.16 11.20 -2.45
N VAL A 126 16.39 10.81 -2.07
CA VAL A 126 17.44 10.41 -3.04
C VAL A 126 17.04 9.14 -3.81
N VAL A 127 16.42 8.18 -3.14
CA VAL A 127 15.94 6.94 -3.77
C VAL A 127 14.74 7.21 -4.66
N GLU A 128 13.86 8.13 -4.28
CA GLU A 128 12.76 8.60 -5.14
C GLU A 128 13.29 9.25 -6.42
N ASP A 129 14.32 10.11 -6.34
CA ASP A 129 14.98 10.73 -7.50
C ASP A 129 15.64 9.66 -8.42
N GLU A 130 16.24 8.60 -7.85
CA GLU A 130 16.83 7.49 -8.62
C GLU A 130 15.76 6.68 -9.36
N ILE A 131 14.59 6.44 -8.71
CA ILE A 131 13.45 5.76 -9.35
C ILE A 131 12.96 6.60 -10.54
N GLU A 132 12.80 7.92 -10.38
CA GLU A 132 12.40 8.81 -11.49
C GLU A 132 13.39 8.77 -12.65
N ALA A 133 14.68 8.87 -12.36
CA ALA A 133 15.72 8.83 -13.38
C ALA A 133 15.67 7.51 -14.18
N LEU A 134 15.50 6.38 -13.49
CA LEU A 134 15.46 5.08 -14.14
C LEU A 134 14.21 4.87 -14.99
N MET A 135 13.09 5.56 -14.68
CA MET A 135 11.88 5.52 -15.51
C MET A 135 12.08 6.07 -16.92
N GLU A 136 13.02 6.99 -17.11
CA GLU A 136 13.36 7.53 -18.43
C GLU A 136 14.12 6.53 -19.30
N GLU A 137 14.77 5.54 -18.69
CA GLU A 137 15.54 4.49 -19.37
C GLU A 137 14.70 3.29 -19.82
N LEU A 138 13.41 3.25 -19.48
CA LEU A 138 12.53 2.12 -19.80
C LEU A 138 12.27 1.99 -21.31
N PRO A 139 12.15 0.74 -21.84
CA PRO A 139 11.95 -0.51 -21.09
C PRO A 139 13.25 -1.13 -20.56
N LEU A 140 13.27 -1.49 -19.28
CA LEU A 140 14.36 -2.24 -18.67
C LEU A 140 14.32 -3.71 -19.08
N GLN A 141 15.46 -4.29 -19.39
CA GLN A 141 15.55 -5.72 -19.62
C GLN A 141 15.43 -6.48 -18.29
N GLY A 142 14.37 -7.23 -18.12
CA GLY A 142 14.12 -8.08 -16.96
C GLY A 142 14.60 -9.52 -17.13
N PRO A 143 14.53 -10.34 -16.06
CA PRO A 143 14.82 -11.76 -16.09
C PRO A 143 13.78 -12.53 -16.92
N THR A 144 14.13 -13.76 -17.31
CA THR A 144 13.26 -14.66 -18.10
C THR A 144 12.98 -15.97 -17.39
N GLY A 145 11.97 -16.70 -17.87
CA GLY A 145 11.64 -18.04 -17.39
C GLY A 145 11.33 -18.06 -15.89
N ALA A 146 11.95 -18.94 -15.15
CA ALA A 146 11.69 -19.13 -13.72
C ALA A 146 12.15 -17.96 -12.84
N ALA A 147 12.91 -17.03 -13.39
CA ALA A 147 13.37 -15.83 -12.67
C ALA A 147 12.37 -14.67 -12.71
N ILE A 148 11.30 -14.75 -13.51
CA ILE A 148 10.18 -13.78 -13.46
C ILE A 148 9.51 -13.86 -12.09
N GLY A 149 9.18 -12.72 -11.50
CA GLY A 149 8.49 -12.63 -10.22
C GLY A 149 7.04 -13.12 -10.29
N ARG A 150 6.49 -13.50 -9.14
CA ARG A 150 5.09 -13.94 -9.00
C ARG A 150 4.26 -12.86 -8.34
N ILE A 151 2.97 -12.85 -8.61
CA ILE A 151 1.98 -12.04 -7.88
C ILE A 151 1.16 -13.03 -7.04
N ILE A 152 1.22 -12.87 -5.73
CA ILE A 152 0.67 -13.79 -4.74
C ILE A 152 -0.38 -13.04 -3.93
N ASP A 153 -1.58 -13.61 -3.83
CA ASP A 153 -2.63 -13.04 -2.98
C ASP A 153 -2.44 -13.49 -1.53
N GLU A 154 -2.20 -12.53 -0.65
CA GLU A 154 -2.05 -12.70 0.80
C GLU A 154 -3.13 -11.92 1.57
N SER A 155 -4.19 -11.48 0.89
CA SER A 155 -5.20 -10.58 1.44
C SER A 155 -5.99 -11.18 2.63
N GLU A 156 -6.16 -12.50 2.68
CA GLU A 156 -6.85 -13.18 3.78
C GLU A 156 -6.03 -13.16 5.07
N ASP A 157 -4.75 -13.53 5.00
CA ASP A 157 -3.86 -13.60 6.17
C ASP A 157 -3.38 -12.23 6.66
N ALA A 158 -3.27 -11.26 5.76
CA ALA A 158 -2.69 -9.95 6.04
C ALA A 158 -3.44 -9.17 7.12
N LEU A 159 -4.77 -9.18 7.09
CA LEU A 159 -5.60 -8.53 8.09
C LEU A 159 -5.40 -9.14 9.48
N ASP A 160 -5.40 -10.46 9.59
CA ASP A 160 -5.25 -11.17 10.87
C ASP A 160 -3.86 -10.96 11.48
N ARG A 161 -2.81 -10.91 10.66
CA ARG A 161 -1.45 -10.56 11.09
C ARG A 161 -1.39 -9.15 11.65
N TYR A 162 -2.01 -8.19 10.95
CA TYR A 162 -2.05 -6.80 11.42
C TYR A 162 -2.86 -6.65 12.71
N LEU A 163 -4.04 -7.26 12.81
CA LEU A 163 -4.85 -7.25 14.05
C LEU A 163 -4.10 -7.88 15.24
N SER A 164 -3.40 -8.97 14.99
CA SER A 164 -2.56 -9.63 16.00
C SER A 164 -1.41 -8.73 16.46
N HIS A 165 -0.81 -7.97 15.56
CA HIS A 165 0.20 -6.95 15.89
C HIS A 165 -0.39 -5.85 16.77
N LEU A 166 -1.51 -5.26 16.39
CA LEU A 166 -2.18 -4.21 17.15
C LEU A 166 -2.52 -4.67 18.57
N ARG A 167 -3.02 -5.89 18.73
CA ARG A 167 -3.33 -6.46 20.04
C ARG A 167 -2.08 -6.59 20.94
N ARG A 168 -0.94 -6.95 20.36
CA ARG A 168 0.33 -7.03 21.12
C ARG A 168 0.89 -5.66 21.46
N ALA A 169 0.78 -4.70 20.53
CA ALA A 169 1.30 -3.34 20.71
C ALA A 169 0.51 -2.55 21.76
N VAL A 170 -0.81 -2.78 21.85
CA VAL A 170 -1.70 -2.12 22.82
C VAL A 170 -2.48 -3.18 23.60
N PRO A 171 -1.87 -3.77 24.64
CA PRO A 171 -2.48 -4.86 25.39
C PRO A 171 -3.57 -4.41 26.36
N THR A 172 -3.76 -3.10 26.58
CA THR A 172 -4.75 -2.55 27.50
C THR A 172 -6.16 -2.91 27.03
N PRO A 173 -6.98 -3.57 27.87
CA PRO A 173 -8.36 -3.91 27.52
C PRO A 173 -9.25 -2.67 27.51
N LEU A 174 -10.26 -2.69 26.66
CA LEU A 174 -11.26 -1.63 26.49
C LEU A 174 -12.66 -2.07 26.94
N ASP A 175 -12.73 -3.01 27.87
CA ASP A 175 -13.98 -3.53 28.41
C ASP A 175 -14.83 -2.41 29.02
N GLY A 176 -16.11 -2.36 28.69
CA GLY A 176 -17.05 -1.32 29.14
C GLY A 176 -16.95 0.02 28.41
N ILE A 177 -16.03 0.15 27.45
CA ILE A 177 -15.94 1.34 26.60
C ILE A 177 -16.79 1.15 25.34
N ARG A 178 -17.64 2.14 25.05
CA ARG A 178 -18.38 2.23 23.79
C ARG A 178 -17.67 3.19 22.84
N VAL A 179 -17.36 2.72 21.62
CA VAL A 179 -16.63 3.46 20.59
C VAL A 179 -17.48 3.58 19.33
N VAL A 180 -17.62 4.80 18.81
CA VAL A 180 -18.11 5.03 17.44
C VAL A 180 -16.89 5.16 16.55
N VAL A 181 -16.78 4.32 15.51
CA VAL A 181 -15.68 4.31 14.56
C VAL A 181 -16.23 4.74 13.20
N ASP A 182 -15.85 5.94 12.76
CA ASP A 182 -16.09 6.38 11.38
C ASP A 182 -14.97 5.88 10.49
N CYS A 183 -15.27 4.92 9.62
CA CYS A 183 -14.32 4.29 8.72
C CYS A 183 -14.12 5.07 7.41
N ALA A 184 -14.86 6.14 7.18
CA ALA A 184 -14.82 6.98 5.98
C ALA A 184 -14.96 6.18 4.66
N ASN A 185 -15.55 4.99 4.68
CA ASN A 185 -15.52 4.01 3.60
C ASN A 185 -14.10 3.81 3.04
N GLY A 186 -13.09 3.93 3.88
CA GLY A 186 -11.67 3.91 3.54
C GLY A 186 -10.98 2.57 3.83
N ALA A 187 -9.66 2.57 3.72
CA ALA A 187 -8.83 1.37 3.84
C ALA A 187 -8.89 0.67 5.21
N ALA A 188 -9.27 1.39 6.27
CA ALA A 188 -9.39 0.85 7.63
C ALA A 188 -10.75 0.22 7.95
N TYR A 189 -11.69 0.13 7.01
CA TYR A 189 -13.09 -0.26 7.25
C TYR A 189 -13.26 -1.64 7.92
N LYS A 190 -12.36 -2.59 7.65
CA LYS A 190 -12.31 -3.88 8.35
C LYS A 190 -11.44 -3.82 9.60
N ALA A 191 -10.24 -3.24 9.46
CA ALA A 191 -9.21 -3.30 10.48
C ALA A 191 -9.58 -2.50 11.75
N ALA A 192 -10.12 -1.27 11.61
CA ALA A 192 -10.38 -0.42 12.76
C ALA A 192 -11.51 -0.97 13.66
N PRO A 193 -12.70 -1.32 13.15
CA PRO A 193 -13.74 -1.92 13.99
C PRO A 193 -13.32 -3.25 14.64
N ALA A 194 -12.57 -4.08 13.90
CA ALA A 194 -12.08 -5.36 14.41
C ALA A 194 -11.04 -5.16 15.52
N ALA A 195 -10.11 -4.21 15.37
CA ALA A 195 -9.11 -3.93 16.39
C ALA A 195 -9.74 -3.50 17.73
N TYR A 196 -10.71 -2.59 17.69
CA TYR A 196 -11.41 -2.16 18.90
C TYR A 196 -12.24 -3.29 19.55
N ARG A 197 -12.95 -4.11 18.73
CA ARG A 197 -13.68 -5.29 19.24
C ARG A 197 -12.73 -6.30 19.87
N ASN A 198 -11.59 -6.57 19.25
CA ASN A 198 -10.58 -7.48 19.78
C ASN A 198 -9.94 -6.97 21.09
N ALA A 199 -10.01 -5.67 21.33
CA ALA A 199 -9.58 -5.06 22.59
C ALA A 199 -10.67 -5.08 23.68
N GLY A 200 -11.91 -5.52 23.39
CA GLY A 200 -13.02 -5.62 24.33
C GLY A 200 -14.05 -4.48 24.27
N ALA A 201 -13.91 -3.53 23.36
CA ALA A 201 -14.85 -2.41 23.23
C ALA A 201 -16.18 -2.83 22.57
N GLU A 202 -17.28 -2.15 22.99
CA GLU A 202 -18.53 -2.14 22.24
C GLU A 202 -18.42 -1.17 21.07
N VAL A 203 -18.43 -1.69 19.81
CA VAL A 203 -18.13 -0.90 18.63
C VAL A 203 -19.36 -0.67 17.76
N ILE A 204 -19.65 0.60 17.50
CA ILE A 204 -20.58 1.06 16.48
C ILE A 204 -19.73 1.56 15.30
N ALA A 205 -19.69 0.81 14.20
CA ALA A 205 -19.01 1.25 13.00
C ALA A 205 -19.98 2.01 12.09
N ILE A 206 -19.51 3.12 11.53
CA ILE A 206 -20.23 3.91 10.52
C ILE A 206 -19.32 4.12 9.32
N HIS A 207 -19.91 4.34 8.13
CA HIS A 207 -19.17 4.44 6.86
C HIS A 207 -18.17 3.29 6.68
N ASP A 208 -18.62 2.06 6.98
CA ASP A 208 -17.80 0.84 6.95
C ASP A 208 -18.15 -0.08 5.75
N ARG A 209 -18.82 0.47 4.74
CA ARG A 209 -19.27 -0.25 3.53
C ARG A 209 -18.78 0.42 2.26
N PRO A 210 -17.48 0.30 1.96
CA PRO A 210 -16.94 0.85 0.72
C PRO A 210 -17.56 0.13 -0.49
N ASP A 211 -17.92 0.92 -1.50
CA ASP A 211 -18.46 0.45 -2.78
C ASP A 211 -17.57 0.79 -3.98
N ALA A 212 -16.31 1.15 -3.69
CA ALA A 212 -15.28 1.61 -4.61
C ALA A 212 -15.42 3.08 -5.06
N PHE A 213 -16.55 3.74 -4.80
CA PHE A 213 -16.83 5.09 -5.25
C PHE A 213 -17.12 6.07 -4.10
N ASN A 214 -17.46 5.58 -2.93
CA ASN A 214 -17.93 6.37 -1.79
C ASN A 214 -16.87 6.68 -0.73
N ILE A 215 -15.58 6.46 -1.01
CA ILE A 215 -14.53 6.82 -0.06
C ILE A 215 -14.57 8.31 0.25
N ASN A 216 -14.52 8.68 1.53
CA ASN A 216 -14.53 10.04 2.04
C ASN A 216 -15.83 10.84 1.74
N GLU A 217 -16.88 10.23 1.19
CA GLU A 217 -18.12 10.91 0.87
C GLU A 217 -19.01 11.07 2.11
N GLY A 218 -19.32 12.32 2.47
CA GLY A 218 -20.27 12.66 3.55
C GLY A 218 -19.86 12.18 4.95
N VAL A 219 -18.58 11.92 5.18
CA VAL A 219 -18.07 11.31 6.42
C VAL A 219 -17.69 12.36 7.45
N LEU A 220 -17.86 12.02 8.74
CA LEU A 220 -17.56 12.92 9.86
C LEU A 220 -16.05 13.18 10.01
N SER A 221 -15.22 12.20 9.67
CA SER A 221 -13.77 12.30 9.78
C SER A 221 -13.12 13.42 8.95
N LEU A 222 -13.83 13.91 7.92
CA LEU A 222 -13.35 15.01 7.07
C LEU A 222 -13.88 16.39 7.45
N ILE A 223 -14.75 16.53 8.45
CA ILE A 223 -15.33 17.82 8.85
C ILE A 223 -14.27 18.80 9.40
N HIS A 224 -13.15 18.26 9.86
CA HIS A 224 -12.08 19.03 10.52
C HIS A 224 -10.74 19.02 9.78
N ILE A 225 -10.73 18.62 8.51
CA ILE A 225 -9.53 18.63 7.66
C ILE A 225 -9.53 19.85 6.74
#